data_f78427d20abc89d9c3d8e599f1ea18d5
#
_entry.id   f78427d20abc89d9c3d8e599f1ea18d5
#
_cell.length_a   1.000
_cell.length_b   1.000
_cell.length_c   1.000
_cell.angle_alpha   90.00
_cell.angle_beta   90.00
_cell.angle_gamma   90.00
#
_symmetry.space_group_name_H-M   'P 1'
#
loop_
_entity.id
_entity.type
_entity.pdbx_description
1 polymer ?
#
loop_
_entity_poly.entity_id
_entity_poly.type
_entity_poly.pdbx_seq_one_letter_code
_entity_poly.pdbx_strand_id
1 'polypeptide(L)'
;MKRVQQGFTLIELMIVVAIIGILAAVALPAYQTYTKKARMSEAILAASACRTTVTEAYQTAPSTVMSVAANAWGCEATAGSASKYVSKIETTANTGFITVTMQGFGDATIDTKTLTLQPEISAGVLATVNDGGKAIWAWQCGQSTTSVDKKFLPGSCK
;
A
#
# COMPACT_ATOMS: atom_id res chain seq x y z
N MET A 1 -7.95 -26.76 -58.53
CA MET A 1 -8.67 -25.48 -58.36
C MET A 1 -7.83 -24.56 -57.51
N LYS A 2 -7.35 -23.42 -58.05
CA LYS A 2 -6.57 -22.44 -57.29
C LYS A 2 -7.58 -21.60 -56.48
N ARG A 3 -7.50 -21.64 -55.15
CA ARG A 3 -8.28 -20.73 -54.27
C ARG A 3 -7.71 -19.34 -54.44
N VAL A 4 -8.52 -18.41 -54.91
CA VAL A 4 -8.18 -16.98 -54.94
C VAL A 4 -8.24 -16.45 -53.50
N GLN A 5 -7.12 -16.01 -52.97
CA GLN A 5 -7.03 -15.41 -51.66
C GLN A 5 -7.55 -13.97 -51.77
N GLN A 6 -8.69 -13.69 -51.13
CA GLN A 6 -9.22 -12.32 -51.07
C GLN A 6 -8.37 -11.52 -50.04
N GLY A 7 -7.75 -10.46 -50.52
CA GLY A 7 -6.95 -9.56 -49.68
C GLY A 7 -7.83 -8.56 -48.93
N PHE A 8 -7.37 -8.14 -47.74
CA PHE A 8 -7.99 -7.03 -46.96
C PHE A 8 -7.89 -5.72 -47.74
N THR A 9 -8.93 -4.92 -47.69
CA THR A 9 -8.86 -3.56 -48.25
C THR A 9 -8.10 -2.64 -47.29
N LEU A 10 -7.43 -1.61 -47.84
CA LEU A 10 -6.67 -0.66 -47.04
C LEU A 10 -7.59 0.11 -46.08
N ILE A 11 -8.82 0.40 -46.52
CA ILE A 11 -9.79 1.13 -45.70
C ILE A 11 -10.30 0.30 -44.48
N GLU A 12 -10.50 -1.01 -44.65
CA GLU A 12 -10.87 -1.91 -43.55
C GLU A 12 -9.77 -1.94 -42.50
N LEU A 13 -8.50 -2.01 -42.90
CA LEU A 13 -7.39 -1.96 -41.95
C LEU A 13 -7.31 -0.62 -41.22
N MET A 14 -7.48 0.50 -41.95
CA MET A 14 -7.44 1.85 -41.33
C MET A 14 -8.53 2.05 -40.27
N ILE A 15 -9.76 1.60 -40.53
CA ILE A 15 -10.87 1.72 -39.59
C ILE A 15 -10.59 0.90 -38.33
N VAL A 16 -10.10 -0.32 -38.46
CA VAL A 16 -9.79 -1.20 -37.33
C VAL A 16 -8.70 -0.60 -36.44
N VAL A 17 -7.61 -0.12 -37.05
CA VAL A 17 -6.51 0.50 -36.29
C VAL A 17 -6.96 1.80 -35.59
N ALA A 18 -7.83 2.59 -36.24
CA ALA A 18 -8.37 3.80 -35.63
C ALA A 18 -9.23 3.47 -34.38
N ILE A 19 -10.10 2.46 -34.47
CA ILE A 19 -10.95 2.02 -33.35
C ILE A 19 -10.08 1.48 -32.20
N ILE A 20 -9.09 0.62 -32.51
CA ILE A 20 -8.15 0.10 -31.50
C ILE A 20 -7.40 1.25 -30.82
N GLY A 21 -6.95 2.25 -31.57
CA GLY A 21 -6.25 3.42 -31.04
C GLY A 21 -7.09 4.20 -30.03
N ILE A 22 -8.37 4.45 -30.34
CA ILE A 22 -9.30 5.14 -29.45
C ILE A 22 -9.55 4.32 -28.17
N LEU A 23 -9.81 3.03 -28.30
CA LEU A 23 -10.02 2.14 -27.14
C LEU A 23 -8.78 2.04 -26.26
N ALA A 24 -7.61 1.90 -26.86
CA ALA A 24 -6.33 1.82 -26.13
C ALA A 24 -6.02 3.11 -25.37
N ALA A 25 -6.31 4.29 -25.94
CA ALA A 25 -6.09 5.58 -25.31
C ALA A 25 -6.84 5.73 -23.97
N VAL A 26 -8.02 5.12 -23.83
CA VAL A 26 -8.81 5.13 -22.60
C VAL A 26 -8.43 3.98 -21.67
N ALA A 27 -8.18 2.79 -22.20
CA ALA A 27 -7.95 1.58 -21.42
C ALA A 27 -6.57 1.57 -20.73
N LEU A 28 -5.50 2.04 -21.38
CA LEU A 28 -4.14 1.97 -20.85
C LEU A 28 -3.95 2.75 -19.53
N PRO A 29 -4.40 4.01 -19.37
CA PRO A 29 -4.26 4.74 -18.12
C PRO A 29 -5.05 4.09 -16.96
N ALA A 30 -6.25 3.57 -17.25
CA ALA A 30 -7.05 2.86 -16.27
C ALA A 30 -6.36 1.57 -15.79
N TYR A 31 -5.81 0.79 -16.70
CA TYR A 31 -5.07 -0.43 -16.41
C TYR A 31 -3.82 -0.15 -15.55
N GLN A 32 -3.05 0.90 -15.87
CA GLN A 32 -1.89 1.32 -15.08
C GLN A 32 -2.27 1.66 -13.65
N THR A 33 -3.37 2.40 -13.45
CA THR A 33 -3.85 2.76 -12.12
C THR A 33 -4.30 1.52 -11.34
N TYR A 34 -4.99 0.59 -11.99
CA TYR A 34 -5.41 -0.67 -11.38
C TYR A 34 -4.21 -1.52 -10.93
N THR A 35 -3.20 -1.68 -11.78
CA THR A 35 -1.99 -2.45 -11.45
C THR A 35 -1.21 -1.80 -10.29
N LYS A 36 -1.13 -0.47 -10.22
CA LYS A 36 -0.52 0.24 -9.08
C LYS A 36 -1.27 -0.02 -7.78
N LYS A 37 -2.61 0.00 -7.78
CA LYS A 37 -3.43 -0.36 -6.61
C LYS A 37 -3.22 -1.81 -6.17
N ALA A 38 -3.11 -2.74 -7.10
CA ALA A 38 -2.84 -4.15 -6.79
C ALA A 38 -1.48 -4.33 -6.10
N ARG A 39 -0.43 -3.64 -6.59
CA ARG A 39 0.90 -3.63 -5.95
C ARG A 39 0.88 -2.96 -4.57
N MET A 40 0.05 -1.92 -4.39
CA MET A 40 -0.13 -1.26 -3.09
C MET A 40 -0.74 -2.19 -2.05
N SER A 41 -1.63 -3.10 -2.44
CA SER A 41 -2.17 -4.12 -1.54
C SER A 41 -1.09 -5.08 -1.01
N GLU A 42 -0.04 -5.37 -1.79
CA GLU A 42 1.12 -6.13 -1.32
C GLU A 42 1.90 -5.37 -0.23
N ALA A 43 2.08 -4.07 -0.39
CA ALA A 43 2.72 -3.24 0.63
C ALA A 43 1.92 -3.21 1.94
N ILE A 44 0.60 -3.13 1.87
CA ILE A 44 -0.29 -3.20 3.04
C ILE A 44 -0.20 -4.59 3.70
N LEU A 45 -0.13 -5.64 2.90
CA LEU A 45 0.02 -7.00 3.42
C LEU A 45 1.37 -7.19 4.13
N ALA A 46 2.46 -6.64 3.59
CA ALA A 46 3.77 -6.66 4.25
C ALA A 46 3.75 -5.96 5.62
N ALA A 47 2.98 -4.88 5.76
CA ALA A 47 2.77 -4.21 7.04
C ALA A 47 1.91 -5.00 8.04
N SER A 48 1.19 -6.03 7.58
CA SER A 48 0.25 -6.77 8.45
C SER A 48 0.94 -7.57 9.54
N ALA A 49 2.19 -8.01 9.32
CA ALA A 49 3.00 -8.64 10.37
C ALA A 49 3.20 -7.66 11.54
N CYS A 50 3.55 -6.41 11.27
CA CYS A 50 3.73 -5.39 12.30
C CYS A 50 2.43 -5.08 13.05
N ARG A 51 1.28 -5.12 12.40
CA ARG A 51 0.01 -4.94 13.11
C ARG A 51 -0.19 -5.97 14.21
N THR A 52 0.14 -7.22 13.92
CA THR A 52 0.02 -8.31 14.90
C THR A 52 0.96 -8.10 16.09
N THR A 53 2.26 -7.87 15.85
CA THR A 53 3.24 -7.69 16.92
C THR A 53 2.99 -6.45 17.77
N VAL A 54 2.59 -5.34 17.16
CA VAL A 54 2.22 -4.11 17.89
C VAL A 54 0.96 -4.34 18.72
N THR A 55 -0.06 -5.01 18.18
CA THR A 55 -1.28 -5.34 18.94
C THR A 55 -0.97 -6.22 20.14
N GLU A 56 -0.13 -7.24 19.97
CA GLU A 56 0.32 -8.14 21.04
C GLU A 56 1.09 -7.36 22.13
N ALA A 57 2.01 -6.48 21.71
CA ALA A 57 2.79 -5.67 22.65
C ALA A 57 1.92 -4.75 23.50
N TYR A 58 0.87 -4.15 22.92
CA TYR A 58 -0.11 -3.37 23.69
C TYR A 58 -0.87 -4.23 24.70
N GLN A 59 -1.38 -5.39 24.28
CA GLN A 59 -2.19 -6.26 25.13
C GLN A 59 -1.38 -6.91 26.26
N THR A 60 -0.11 -7.19 26.04
CA THR A 60 0.77 -7.85 27.00
C THR A 60 1.63 -6.87 27.80
N ALA A 61 1.50 -5.58 27.57
CA ALA A 61 2.29 -4.56 28.27
C ALA A 61 2.11 -4.67 29.79
N PRO A 62 3.22 -4.76 30.56
CA PRO A 62 3.16 -4.88 32.03
C PRO A 62 2.75 -3.57 32.71
N SER A 63 2.69 -2.48 31.99
CA SER A 63 2.40 -1.13 32.48
C SER A 63 1.47 -0.40 31.51
N THR A 64 0.70 0.55 32.02
CA THR A 64 -0.10 1.46 31.18
C THR A 64 0.76 2.38 30.32
N VAL A 65 2.02 2.58 30.68
CA VAL A 65 2.97 3.41 29.91
C VAL A 65 3.81 2.51 29.03
N MET A 66 3.67 2.66 27.71
CA MET A 66 4.49 1.96 26.72
C MET A 66 5.92 2.51 26.72
N SER A 67 6.90 1.64 26.72
CA SER A 67 8.33 1.98 26.69
C SER A 67 9.05 1.12 25.66
N VAL A 68 8.75 1.34 24.39
CA VAL A 68 9.36 0.62 23.26
C VAL A 68 10.08 1.63 22.38
N ALA A 69 11.35 1.39 22.08
CA ALA A 69 12.13 2.24 21.20
C ALA A 69 11.60 2.20 19.76
N ALA A 70 11.95 3.21 18.97
CA ALA A 70 11.67 3.20 17.54
C ALA A 70 12.35 1.99 16.88
N ASN A 71 11.65 1.34 15.97
CA ASN A 71 12.10 0.15 15.25
C ASN A 71 12.54 -1.01 16.16
N ALA A 72 11.88 -1.18 17.30
CA ALA A 72 12.18 -2.24 18.28
C ALA A 72 10.93 -3.07 18.65
N TRP A 73 9.92 -3.10 17.80
CA TRP A 73 8.70 -3.89 18.01
C TRP A 73 8.84 -5.32 17.48
N GLY A 74 9.92 -5.62 16.73
CA GLY A 74 10.27 -6.99 16.29
C GLY A 74 9.67 -7.42 14.96
N CYS A 75 9.13 -6.48 14.19
CA CYS A 75 8.52 -6.72 12.87
C CYS A 75 9.09 -5.86 11.74
N GLU A 76 10.05 -5.02 12.07
CA GLU A 76 10.59 -4.02 11.16
C GLU A 76 11.52 -4.64 10.12
N ALA A 77 11.59 -3.98 8.98
CA ALA A 77 12.58 -4.24 7.93
C ALA A 77 13.24 -2.91 7.57
N THR A 78 14.25 -2.53 8.34
CA THR A 78 14.93 -1.24 8.21
C THR A 78 16.16 -1.29 7.31
N ALA A 79 16.74 -2.48 7.13
CA ALA A 79 17.92 -2.70 6.28
C ALA A 79 17.56 -3.51 5.03
N GLY A 80 17.76 -2.90 3.87
CA GLY A 80 17.50 -3.55 2.60
C GLY A 80 16.04 -3.45 2.15
N SER A 81 15.67 -4.30 1.21
CA SER A 81 14.32 -4.34 0.65
C SER A 81 13.46 -5.35 1.42
N ALA A 82 12.36 -4.91 2.02
CA ALA A 82 11.39 -5.79 2.68
C ALA A 82 10.62 -6.65 1.67
N SER A 83 10.33 -6.11 0.49
CA SER A 83 9.74 -6.82 -0.65
C SER A 83 10.02 -6.09 -1.96
N LYS A 84 9.55 -6.65 -3.08
CA LYS A 84 9.66 -5.99 -4.39
C LYS A 84 9.10 -4.57 -4.40
N TYR A 85 8.03 -4.31 -3.64
CA TYR A 85 7.33 -3.02 -3.61
C TYR A 85 7.47 -2.26 -2.30
N VAL A 86 8.25 -2.79 -1.35
CA VAL A 86 8.49 -2.18 -0.03
C VAL A 86 10.00 -2.07 0.20
N SER A 87 10.48 -0.85 0.35
CA SER A 87 11.87 -0.55 0.68
C SER A 87 12.17 -0.84 2.13
N LYS A 88 11.34 -0.33 3.04
CA LYS A 88 11.49 -0.52 4.48
C LYS A 88 10.15 -0.43 5.20
N ILE A 89 10.11 -1.06 6.37
CA ILE A 89 9.01 -0.97 7.34
C ILE A 89 9.63 -0.49 8.64
N GLU A 90 9.12 0.60 9.15
CA GLU A 90 9.57 1.26 10.37
C GLU A 90 8.42 1.42 11.36
N THR A 91 8.73 1.42 12.64
CA THR A 91 7.74 1.66 13.70
C THR A 91 8.17 2.84 14.58
N THR A 92 7.18 3.63 14.99
CA THR A 92 7.41 4.77 15.87
C THR A 92 7.56 4.30 17.32
N ALA A 93 8.45 4.96 18.07
CA ALA A 93 8.62 4.70 19.49
C ALA A 93 7.30 4.87 20.27
N ASN A 94 7.05 3.98 21.20
CA ASN A 94 5.97 4.00 22.19
C ASN A 94 4.54 3.91 21.62
N THR A 95 4.29 4.37 20.39
CA THR A 95 2.96 4.36 19.77
C THR A 95 2.76 3.25 18.75
N GLY A 96 3.86 2.65 18.26
CA GLY A 96 3.79 1.56 17.29
C GLY A 96 3.15 1.95 15.95
N PHE A 97 3.16 3.23 15.55
CA PHE A 97 2.72 3.64 14.22
C PHE A 97 3.65 3.01 13.19
N ILE A 98 3.08 2.30 12.23
CA ILE A 98 3.82 1.57 11.21
C ILE A 98 3.95 2.49 9.99
N THR A 99 5.18 2.71 9.53
CA THR A 99 5.47 3.48 8.31
C THR A 99 6.11 2.56 7.27
N VAL A 100 5.45 2.41 6.14
CA VAL A 100 5.92 1.59 5.01
C VAL A 100 6.41 2.52 3.92
N THR A 101 7.66 2.40 3.51
CA THR A 101 8.23 3.17 2.39
C THR A 101 8.17 2.35 1.12
N MET A 102 7.59 2.91 0.07
CA MET A 102 7.37 2.26 -1.22
C MET A 102 8.61 2.25 -2.10
N GLN A 103 8.73 1.23 -2.98
CA GLN A 103 9.72 1.14 -4.05
C GLN A 103 9.22 0.30 -5.22
N GLY A 104 9.89 0.39 -6.38
CA GLY A 104 9.70 -0.56 -7.49
C GLY A 104 8.39 -0.42 -8.26
N PHE A 105 7.65 0.67 -8.09
CA PHE A 105 6.45 0.96 -8.88
C PHE A 105 6.80 1.53 -10.26
N GLY A 106 8.01 2.09 -10.42
CA GLY A 106 8.40 2.81 -11.63
C GLY A 106 7.68 4.14 -11.80
N ASP A 107 7.26 4.74 -10.69
CA ASP A 107 6.52 6.00 -10.64
C ASP A 107 7.01 6.84 -9.45
N ALA A 108 7.65 7.96 -9.75
CA ALA A 108 8.18 8.87 -8.73
C ALA A 108 7.11 9.46 -7.80
N THR A 109 5.84 9.39 -8.17
CA THR A 109 4.73 9.82 -7.31
C THR A 109 4.36 8.78 -6.24
N ILE A 110 4.91 7.57 -6.34
CA ILE A 110 4.71 6.47 -5.40
C ILE A 110 6.03 6.02 -4.78
N ASP A 111 7.07 5.84 -5.59
CA ASP A 111 8.38 5.41 -5.12
C ASP A 111 8.96 6.44 -4.14
N THR A 112 9.52 5.96 -3.06
CA THR A 112 10.00 6.73 -1.89
C THR A 112 8.91 7.40 -1.04
N LYS A 113 7.63 7.28 -1.41
CA LYS A 113 6.53 7.75 -0.59
C LYS A 113 6.19 6.76 0.52
N THR A 114 5.51 7.25 1.55
CA THR A 114 5.17 6.48 2.73
C THR A 114 3.69 6.24 2.85
N LEU A 115 3.34 5.07 3.33
CA LEU A 115 2.02 4.71 3.81
C LEU A 115 2.11 4.46 5.31
N THR A 116 1.19 5.02 6.09
CA THR A 116 1.14 4.82 7.54
C THR A 116 -0.09 4.05 7.97
N LEU A 117 0.12 3.17 8.96
CA LEU A 117 -0.93 2.49 9.69
C LEU A 117 -0.81 2.89 11.17
N GLN A 118 -1.94 3.29 11.76
CA GLN A 118 -1.99 3.80 13.13
C GLN A 118 -2.98 2.97 13.94
N PRO A 119 -2.59 2.43 15.12
CA PRO A 119 -3.50 1.67 15.97
C PRO A 119 -4.49 2.61 16.65
N GLU A 120 -5.74 2.17 16.79
CA GLU A 120 -6.81 2.84 17.53
C GLU A 120 -7.22 2.02 18.74
N ILE A 121 -7.52 2.68 19.85
CA ILE A 121 -8.08 2.07 21.05
C ILE A 121 -9.60 2.15 21.11
N SER A 122 -10.20 3.07 20.38
CA SER A 122 -11.62 3.22 20.13
C SER A 122 -11.88 3.98 18.84
N ALA A 123 -13.14 4.06 18.38
CA ALA A 123 -13.46 4.73 17.13
C ALA A 123 -12.90 6.16 17.04
N GLY A 124 -11.94 6.38 16.13
CA GLY A 124 -11.30 7.67 15.90
C GLY A 124 -10.29 8.11 16.96
N VAL A 125 -9.98 7.27 17.95
CA VAL A 125 -9.01 7.58 19.02
C VAL A 125 -7.76 6.73 18.81
N LEU A 126 -6.68 7.38 18.41
CA LEU A 126 -5.39 6.72 18.21
C LEU A 126 -4.80 6.26 19.55
N ALA A 127 -4.12 5.12 19.50
CA ALA A 127 -3.35 4.63 20.63
C ALA A 127 -2.19 5.59 20.97
N THR A 128 -1.95 5.79 22.24
CA THR A 128 -0.91 6.66 22.79
C THR A 128 0.08 5.87 23.63
N VAL A 129 1.13 6.55 24.09
CA VAL A 129 2.09 5.96 25.03
C VAL A 129 1.45 5.47 26.34
N ASN A 130 0.28 6.00 26.73
CA ASN A 130 -0.40 5.69 27.99
C ASN A 130 -1.49 4.59 27.85
N ASP A 131 -1.48 3.85 26.75
CA ASP A 131 -2.51 2.87 26.46
C ASP A 131 -2.03 1.40 26.58
N GLY A 132 -0.89 1.18 27.23
CA GLY A 132 -0.39 -0.16 27.53
C GLY A 132 -1.42 -0.98 28.33
N GLY A 133 -1.55 -2.27 28.03
CA GLY A 133 -2.54 -3.18 28.60
C GLY A 133 -3.93 -3.06 27.98
N LYS A 134 -4.16 -2.13 27.03
CA LYS A 134 -5.43 -2.00 26.31
C LYS A 134 -5.44 -2.80 25.03
N ALA A 135 -6.62 -3.28 24.65
CA ALA A 135 -6.83 -3.91 23.34
C ALA A 135 -6.84 -2.85 22.23
N ILE A 136 -6.16 -3.13 21.14
CA ILE A 136 -6.30 -2.33 19.91
C ILE A 136 -7.64 -2.67 19.26
N TRP A 137 -8.48 -1.67 19.09
CA TRP A 137 -9.82 -1.80 18.51
C TRP A 137 -9.80 -1.88 16.99
N ALA A 138 -8.98 -1.05 16.34
CA ALA A 138 -8.86 -0.99 14.88
C ALA A 138 -7.50 -0.46 14.45
N TRP A 139 -7.28 -0.44 13.14
CA TRP A 139 -6.10 0.14 12.49
C TRP A 139 -6.52 1.12 11.42
N GLN A 140 -6.20 2.39 11.61
CA GLN A 140 -6.35 3.40 10.56
C GLN A 140 -5.24 3.26 9.53
N CYS A 141 -5.60 3.36 8.26
CA CYS A 141 -4.67 3.29 7.14
C CYS A 141 -4.86 4.49 6.21
N GLY A 142 -3.76 5.06 5.72
CA GLY A 142 -3.83 6.13 4.73
C GLY A 142 -4.14 7.53 5.28
N GLN A 143 -3.95 7.75 6.58
CA GLN A 143 -4.25 9.02 7.23
C GLN A 143 -3.17 10.11 7.01
N SER A 144 -3.24 11.20 7.74
CA SER A 144 -2.51 12.47 7.55
C SER A 144 -0.98 12.37 7.37
N THR A 145 -0.35 11.34 7.91
CA THR A 145 1.09 11.08 7.76
C THR A 145 1.46 10.25 6.53
N THR A 146 0.47 9.79 5.78
CA THR A 146 0.67 9.08 4.51
C THR A 146 1.01 10.07 3.40
N SER A 147 2.12 9.86 2.69
CA SER A 147 2.54 10.71 1.58
C SER A 147 2.17 10.17 0.19
N VAL A 148 1.69 8.94 0.11
CA VAL A 148 1.14 8.34 -1.12
C VAL A 148 -0.24 8.94 -1.41
N ASP A 149 -0.46 9.32 -2.68
CA ASP A 149 -1.77 9.84 -3.12
C ASP A 149 -2.88 8.79 -2.92
N LYS A 150 -3.99 9.22 -2.32
CA LYS A 150 -5.16 8.38 -2.02
C LYS A 150 -5.75 7.66 -3.24
N LYS A 151 -5.54 8.20 -4.47
CA LYS A 151 -5.99 7.53 -5.70
C LYS A 151 -5.36 6.16 -5.93
N PHE A 152 -4.15 5.91 -5.39
CA PHE A 152 -3.44 4.63 -5.48
C PHE A 152 -3.76 3.68 -4.33
N LEU A 153 -4.40 4.16 -3.26
CA LEU A 153 -4.77 3.33 -2.13
C LEU A 153 -6.04 2.50 -2.45
N PRO A 154 -6.13 1.26 -1.96
CA PRO A 154 -7.36 0.49 -1.99
C PRO A 154 -8.43 1.14 -1.10
N GLY A 155 -9.69 0.77 -1.29
CA GLY A 155 -10.82 1.34 -0.53
C GLY A 155 -10.74 1.14 0.99
N SER A 156 -10.07 0.07 1.42
CA SER A 156 -9.84 -0.25 2.84
C SER A 156 -8.76 0.62 3.52
N CYS A 157 -8.10 1.53 2.77
CA CYS A 157 -6.96 2.32 3.24
C CYS A 157 -7.07 3.79 2.82
N LYS A 158 -8.26 4.38 2.94
CA LYS A 158 -8.56 5.77 2.53
C LYS A 158 -9.13 6.58 3.68
#